data_e19a31d42442059126affc3b88110f19
#
_entry.id   e19a31d42442059126affc3b88110f19
#
_cell.length_a   1.000
_cell.length_b   1.000
_cell.length_c   1.000
_cell.angle_alpha   90.00
_cell.angle_beta   90.00
_cell.angle_gamma   90.00
#
_symmetry.space_group_name_H-M   'P 1'
#
loop_
_entity.id
_entity.type
_entity.pdbx_description
1 polymer ?
#
loop_
_entity_poly.entity_id
_entity_poly.type
_entity_poly.pdbx_seq_one_letter_code
_entity_poly.pdbx_strand_id
1 'polypeptide(L)'
;DKNELSNLYTLSGMVAERRADLVVNSILKYVTDIDEVKGLGFCVSIAHAQFMARYFNTHGIPSMALTGDSPDEERNAAKQRLVSGELRFLFVVDIYNEGVDIPEVNTVLFLRPTESLTVFLQQLGRGLRLAENKDCLTVLDFIGQANKKYNFEEKFAALLSNTTRSVSRELKEGFVSAPKGCYIQLEKIAAKYVLDNISASYDRTSGLVARAAAFTEDTGLPLTLGNFLDYYHLDPRAIYSKKACFSRLCVR
;
A
#
# COMPACT_ATOMS: atom_id res chain seq x y z
N ASP A 1 -6.30 -12.66 -8.37
CA ASP A 1 -6.32 -14.04 -7.86
C ASP A 1 -4.93 -14.36 -7.27
N LYS A 2 -4.85 -14.97 -6.05
CA LYS A 2 -3.57 -15.33 -5.40
C LYS A 2 -2.71 -16.21 -6.32
N ASN A 3 -3.35 -17.03 -7.14
CA ASN A 3 -2.69 -17.92 -8.10
C ASN A 3 -2.07 -17.18 -9.29
N GLU A 4 -2.71 -16.13 -9.80
CA GLU A 4 -2.14 -15.31 -10.89
C GLU A 4 -0.92 -14.51 -10.43
N LEU A 5 -0.97 -13.97 -9.21
CA LEU A 5 0.16 -13.26 -8.61
C LEU A 5 1.32 -14.21 -8.26
N SER A 6 1.01 -15.40 -7.75
CA SER A 6 2.02 -16.45 -7.53
C SER A 6 2.69 -16.87 -8.85
N ASN A 7 1.90 -17.01 -9.93
CA ASN A 7 2.42 -17.33 -11.26
C ASN A 7 3.28 -16.21 -11.86
N LEU A 8 3.00 -14.94 -11.57
CA LEU A 8 3.83 -13.81 -12.02
C LEU A 8 5.24 -13.83 -11.41
N TYR A 9 5.41 -14.40 -10.22
CA TYR A 9 6.73 -14.56 -9.58
C TYR A 9 7.40 -15.90 -9.92
N THR A 10 6.66 -16.86 -10.44
CA THR A 10 7.20 -18.12 -10.99
C THR A 10 7.52 -18.03 -12.49
N LEU A 11 7.00 -17.03 -13.20
CA LEU A 11 7.27 -16.78 -14.60
C LEU A 11 8.62 -16.10 -14.79
N SER A 12 9.60 -16.87 -15.21
CA SER A 12 10.96 -16.55 -15.72
C SER A 12 11.82 -15.58 -14.88
N GLY A 13 13.03 -16.02 -14.53
CA GLY A 13 14.02 -15.34 -13.70
C GLY A 13 14.18 -13.84 -13.97
N MET A 14 14.19 -13.39 -15.23
CA MET A 14 14.38 -11.97 -15.58
C MET A 14 13.28 -11.02 -15.11
N VAL A 15 12.00 -11.42 -15.06
CA VAL A 15 10.92 -10.54 -14.59
C VAL A 15 10.94 -10.42 -13.08
N ALA A 16 11.21 -11.51 -12.38
CA ALA A 16 11.36 -11.53 -10.94
C ALA A 16 12.57 -10.70 -10.50
N GLU A 17 13.71 -10.82 -11.19
CA GLU A 17 14.93 -10.06 -10.94
C GLU A 17 14.71 -8.56 -11.13
N ARG A 18 14.13 -8.12 -12.24
CA ARG A 18 13.83 -6.69 -12.48
C ARG A 18 12.92 -6.09 -11.39
N ARG A 19 11.99 -6.87 -10.86
CA ARG A 19 11.14 -6.43 -9.75
C ARG A 19 11.91 -6.34 -8.45
N ALA A 20 12.77 -7.31 -8.16
CA ALA A 20 13.63 -7.29 -7.01
C ALA A 20 14.65 -6.14 -7.08
N ASP A 21 15.20 -5.84 -8.28
CA ASP A 21 16.00 -4.64 -8.53
C ASP A 21 15.28 -3.35 -8.18
N LEU A 22 14.02 -3.24 -8.62
CA LEU A 22 13.19 -2.08 -8.28
C LEU A 22 13.01 -1.93 -6.77
N VAL A 23 12.82 -3.04 -6.06
CA VAL A 23 12.68 -3.03 -4.59
C VAL A 23 13.97 -2.58 -3.92
N VAL A 24 15.11 -3.18 -4.29
CA VAL A 24 16.43 -2.82 -3.74
C VAL A 24 16.75 -1.35 -4.02
N ASN A 25 16.57 -0.89 -5.27
CA ASN A 25 16.83 0.49 -5.64
C ASN A 25 15.90 1.48 -4.90
N SER A 26 14.64 1.09 -4.65
CA SER A 26 13.72 1.91 -3.86
C SER A 26 14.15 2.00 -2.40
N ILE A 27 14.62 0.92 -1.81
CA ILE A 27 15.17 0.93 -0.45
C ILE A 27 16.38 1.89 -0.38
N LEU A 28 17.34 1.73 -1.27
CA LEU A 28 18.55 2.59 -1.32
C LEU A 28 18.22 4.07 -1.57
N LYS A 29 17.08 4.36 -2.22
CA LYS A 29 16.63 5.73 -2.48
C LYS A 29 15.92 6.38 -1.29
N TYR A 30 15.12 5.62 -0.54
CA TYR A 30 14.21 6.17 0.47
C TYR A 30 14.62 5.87 1.91
N VAL A 31 15.53 4.95 2.13
CA VAL A 31 16.08 4.65 3.46
C VAL A 31 17.39 5.42 3.65
N THR A 32 17.56 6.05 4.79
CA THR A 32 18.72 6.90 5.05
C THR A 32 19.99 6.08 5.19
N ASP A 33 19.94 4.95 5.90
CA ASP A 33 21.06 4.05 6.12
C ASP A 33 20.57 2.59 6.07
N ILE A 34 21.11 1.82 5.13
CA ILE A 34 20.75 0.40 4.97
C ILE A 34 21.25 -0.45 6.15
N ASP A 35 22.32 -0.03 6.80
CA ASP A 35 22.90 -0.74 7.94
C ASP A 35 22.10 -0.57 9.23
N GLU A 36 21.22 0.42 9.28
CA GLU A 36 20.29 0.67 10.37
C GLU A 36 18.90 0.04 10.14
N VAL A 37 18.69 -0.57 8.97
CA VAL A 37 17.39 -1.14 8.60
C VAL A 37 17.07 -2.36 9.47
N LYS A 38 15.83 -2.36 9.98
CA LYS A 38 15.13 -3.51 10.55
C LYS A 38 13.82 -3.66 9.81
N GLY A 39 13.86 -4.46 8.75
CA GLY A 39 12.83 -4.49 7.72
C GLY A 39 11.94 -5.73 7.75
N LEU A 40 10.65 -5.55 7.46
CA LEU A 40 9.71 -6.61 7.15
C LEU A 40 9.22 -6.51 5.72
N GLY A 41 9.30 -7.60 4.96
CA GLY A 41 8.78 -7.70 3.60
C GLY A 41 7.60 -8.68 3.52
N PHE A 42 6.40 -8.17 3.23
CA PHE A 42 5.20 -9.00 3.08
C PHE A 42 5.08 -9.54 1.66
N CYS A 43 5.23 -10.86 1.52
CA CYS A 43 5.26 -11.56 0.23
C CYS A 43 3.95 -12.27 -0.10
N VAL A 44 3.75 -12.58 -1.39
CA VAL A 44 2.55 -13.28 -1.91
C VAL A 44 2.58 -14.76 -1.58
N SER A 45 3.76 -15.39 -1.61
CA SER A 45 3.95 -16.83 -1.44
C SER A 45 5.29 -17.16 -0.81
N ILE A 46 5.42 -18.39 -0.31
CA ILE A 46 6.67 -18.91 0.26
C ILE A 46 7.82 -18.81 -0.76
N ALA A 47 7.57 -19.22 -2.00
CA ALA A 47 8.56 -19.13 -3.07
C ALA A 47 9.02 -17.69 -3.32
N HIS A 48 8.08 -16.72 -3.24
CA HIS A 48 8.39 -15.29 -3.34
C HIS A 48 9.27 -14.81 -2.18
N ALA A 49 8.92 -15.16 -0.94
CA ALA A 49 9.71 -14.77 0.22
C ALA A 49 11.14 -15.34 0.18
N GLN A 50 11.27 -16.62 -0.18
CA GLN A 50 12.56 -17.28 -0.36
C GLN A 50 13.39 -16.66 -1.49
N PHE A 51 12.75 -16.31 -2.61
CA PHE A 51 13.41 -15.63 -3.72
C PHE A 51 13.94 -14.26 -3.26
N MET A 52 13.11 -13.44 -2.62
CA MET A 52 13.52 -12.11 -2.15
C MET A 52 14.65 -12.19 -1.12
N ALA A 53 14.59 -13.12 -0.17
CA ALA A 53 15.67 -13.31 0.79
C ALA A 53 16.99 -13.69 0.11
N ARG A 54 16.98 -14.64 -0.83
CA ARG A 54 18.18 -14.99 -1.61
C ARG A 54 18.69 -13.81 -2.42
N TYR A 55 17.79 -13.10 -3.10
CA TYR A 55 18.15 -11.95 -3.95
C TYR A 55 18.83 -10.85 -3.12
N PHE A 56 18.28 -10.52 -1.96
CA PHE A 56 18.86 -9.52 -1.05
C PHE A 56 20.24 -9.96 -0.54
N ASN A 57 20.40 -11.22 -0.16
CA ASN A 57 21.68 -11.76 0.27
C ASN A 57 22.74 -11.66 -0.83
N THR A 58 22.41 -11.89 -2.11
CA THR A 58 23.35 -11.73 -3.22
C THR A 58 23.75 -10.28 -3.47
N HIS A 59 22.94 -9.32 -2.98
CA HIS A 59 23.21 -7.88 -3.04
C HIS A 59 23.79 -7.31 -1.74
N GLY A 60 24.29 -8.17 -0.85
CA GLY A 60 24.93 -7.75 0.39
C GLY A 60 23.95 -7.23 1.47
N ILE A 61 22.66 -7.52 1.34
CA ILE A 61 21.64 -7.17 2.33
C ILE A 61 21.20 -8.43 3.08
N PRO A 62 21.76 -8.72 4.29
CA PRO A 62 21.46 -9.94 5.02
C PRO A 62 19.98 -10.11 5.30
N SER A 63 19.39 -11.19 4.81
CA SER A 63 17.94 -11.39 4.84
C SER A 63 17.56 -12.85 5.01
N MET A 64 16.39 -13.09 5.59
CA MET A 64 15.84 -14.42 5.82
C MET A 64 14.35 -14.46 5.44
N ALA A 65 13.89 -15.61 4.93
CA ALA A 65 12.47 -15.87 4.72
C ALA A 65 11.92 -16.68 5.89
N LEU A 66 10.75 -16.29 6.40
CA LEU A 66 9.97 -17.05 7.36
C LEU A 66 8.64 -17.46 6.77
N THR A 67 8.25 -18.70 7.04
CA THR A 67 7.00 -19.30 6.52
C THR A 67 6.10 -19.76 7.66
N GLY A 68 4.82 -20.08 7.36
CA GLY A 68 3.89 -20.63 8.34
C GLY A 68 4.41 -21.89 9.01
N ASP A 69 5.25 -22.65 8.29
CA ASP A 69 5.83 -23.91 8.76
C ASP A 69 7.12 -23.71 9.57
N SER A 70 7.65 -22.47 9.65
CA SER A 70 8.85 -22.19 10.45
C SER A 70 8.57 -22.42 11.94
N PRO A 71 9.40 -23.22 12.64
CA PRO A 71 9.26 -23.46 14.08
C PRO A 71 9.35 -22.17 14.89
N ASP A 72 8.71 -22.12 16.06
CA ASP A 72 8.73 -20.95 16.94
C ASP A 72 10.15 -20.57 17.38
N GLU A 73 11.02 -21.55 17.56
CA GLU A 73 12.43 -21.31 17.87
C GLU A 73 13.14 -20.55 16.75
N GLU A 74 12.91 -20.96 15.51
CA GLU A 74 13.46 -20.28 14.33
C GLU A 74 12.92 -18.86 14.19
N ARG A 75 11.61 -18.66 14.42
CA ARG A 75 10.98 -17.33 14.39
C ARG A 75 11.57 -16.40 15.44
N ASN A 76 11.76 -16.90 16.67
CA ASN A 76 12.36 -16.13 17.76
C ASN A 76 13.83 -15.80 17.49
N ALA A 77 14.61 -16.77 16.98
CA ALA A 77 15.98 -16.55 16.59
C ALA A 77 16.09 -15.50 15.45
N ALA A 78 15.24 -15.58 14.42
CA ALA A 78 15.21 -14.61 13.32
C ALA A 78 14.86 -13.20 13.83
N LYS A 79 13.90 -13.07 14.77
CA LYS A 79 13.58 -11.82 15.44
C LYS A 79 14.80 -11.23 16.14
N GLN A 80 15.50 -12.02 16.96
CA GLN A 80 16.69 -11.54 17.66
C GLN A 80 17.78 -11.09 16.70
N ARG A 81 18.01 -11.83 15.62
CA ARG A 81 18.97 -11.49 14.57
C ARG A 81 18.60 -10.21 13.80
N LEU A 82 17.30 -9.93 13.61
CA LEU A 82 16.84 -8.67 13.05
C LEU A 82 17.07 -7.51 14.00
N VAL A 83 16.73 -7.67 15.27
CA VAL A 83 16.91 -6.64 16.32
C VAL A 83 18.38 -6.33 16.55
N SER A 84 19.25 -7.35 16.58
CA SER A 84 20.70 -7.17 16.72
C SER A 84 21.38 -6.56 15.48
N GLY A 85 20.68 -6.52 14.33
CA GLY A 85 21.25 -6.04 13.07
C GLY A 85 22.09 -7.07 12.31
N GLU A 86 22.09 -8.34 12.71
CA GLU A 86 22.68 -9.43 11.92
C GLU A 86 21.88 -9.68 10.63
N LEU A 87 20.56 -9.48 10.67
CA LEU A 87 19.69 -9.42 9.50
C LEU A 87 19.18 -8.02 9.29
N ARG A 88 18.96 -7.65 8.04
CA ARG A 88 18.33 -6.37 7.63
C ARG A 88 16.86 -6.56 7.28
N PHE A 89 16.50 -7.70 6.69
CA PHE A 89 15.11 -7.97 6.32
C PHE A 89 14.66 -9.38 6.69
N LEU A 90 13.40 -9.47 7.14
CA LEU A 90 12.65 -10.72 7.20
C LEU A 90 11.54 -10.67 6.14
N PHE A 91 11.55 -11.61 5.20
CA PHE A 91 10.49 -11.79 4.21
C PHE A 91 9.49 -12.83 4.71
N VAL A 92 8.21 -12.45 4.76
CA VAL A 92 7.17 -13.23 5.45
C VAL A 92 5.94 -13.42 4.57
N VAL A 93 5.25 -14.55 4.79
CA VAL A 93 3.99 -14.88 4.12
C VAL A 93 2.97 -15.25 5.19
N ASP A 94 1.90 -14.47 5.32
CA ASP A 94 0.74 -14.69 6.21
C ASP A 94 1.03 -14.99 7.70
N ILE A 95 2.30 -15.15 8.10
CA ILE A 95 2.72 -15.58 9.45
C ILE A 95 2.46 -14.50 10.50
N TYR A 96 2.49 -13.23 10.08
CA TYR A 96 2.43 -12.11 11.01
C TYR A 96 1.03 -11.52 11.19
N ASN A 97 -0.01 -12.28 10.84
CA ASN A 97 -1.38 -11.92 11.23
C ASN A 97 -1.62 -12.17 12.72
N GLU A 98 -0.85 -13.06 13.35
CA GLU A 98 -0.94 -13.36 14.79
C GLU A 98 0.48 -13.48 15.41
N GLY A 99 0.77 -12.64 16.40
CA GLY A 99 1.76 -12.94 17.43
C GLY A 99 3.20 -12.44 17.29
N VAL A 100 3.71 -11.92 16.17
CA VAL A 100 5.09 -11.41 16.14
C VAL A 100 5.10 -9.90 16.22
N ASP A 101 5.46 -9.43 17.38
CA ASP A 101 5.66 -8.03 17.70
C ASP A 101 7.14 -7.71 17.70
N ILE A 102 7.56 -6.82 16.80
CA ILE A 102 8.93 -6.30 16.70
C ILE A 102 8.83 -4.78 16.64
N PRO A 103 8.78 -4.08 17.78
CA PRO A 103 8.67 -2.63 17.83
C PRO A 103 9.81 -1.91 17.10
N GLU A 104 10.98 -2.54 17.03
CA GLU A 104 12.20 -2.01 16.42
C GLU A 104 12.13 -1.95 14.89
N VAL A 105 11.13 -2.57 14.25
CA VAL A 105 10.95 -2.49 12.79
C VAL A 105 10.78 -1.04 12.37
N ASN A 106 11.67 -0.58 11.50
CA ASN A 106 11.71 0.78 10.97
C ASN A 106 11.46 0.84 9.45
N THR A 107 11.37 -0.32 8.78
CA THR A 107 11.11 -0.38 7.34
C THR A 107 10.12 -1.51 7.02
N VAL A 108 9.09 -1.20 6.24
CA VAL A 108 8.08 -2.18 5.81
C VAL A 108 7.96 -2.15 4.29
N LEU A 109 8.02 -3.34 3.67
CA LEU A 109 7.84 -3.54 2.24
C LEU A 109 6.54 -4.30 1.99
N PHE A 110 5.59 -3.66 1.32
CA PHE A 110 4.41 -4.34 0.79
C PHE A 110 4.69 -4.83 -0.63
N LEU A 111 5.08 -6.11 -0.74
CA LEU A 111 5.41 -6.77 -2.01
C LEU A 111 4.22 -7.57 -2.56
N ARG A 112 3.09 -7.50 -1.88
CA ARG A 112 1.82 -8.11 -2.27
C ARG A 112 0.70 -7.07 -2.22
N PRO A 113 -0.32 -7.17 -3.09
CA PRO A 113 -1.54 -6.41 -2.89
C PRO A 113 -2.17 -6.86 -1.57
N THR A 114 -2.42 -5.93 -0.68
CA THR A 114 -3.23 -6.19 0.52
C THR A 114 -4.69 -6.09 0.11
N GLU A 115 -5.38 -7.23 0.01
CA GLU A 115 -6.79 -7.29 -0.42
C GLU A 115 -7.75 -6.66 0.61
N SER A 116 -7.33 -6.53 1.86
CA SER A 116 -8.11 -5.99 2.96
C SER A 116 -7.43 -4.77 3.57
N LEU A 117 -8.16 -3.65 3.64
CA LEU A 117 -7.73 -2.47 4.37
C LEU A 117 -7.37 -2.80 5.82
N THR A 118 -8.14 -3.66 6.47
CA THR A 118 -7.88 -4.09 7.86
C THR A 118 -6.52 -4.76 8.00
N VAL A 119 -6.19 -5.68 7.09
CA VAL A 119 -4.87 -6.36 7.09
C VAL A 119 -3.75 -5.37 6.84
N PHE A 120 -3.93 -4.44 5.90
CA PHE A 120 -2.96 -3.38 5.62
C PHE A 120 -2.69 -2.53 6.87
N LEU A 121 -3.74 -2.04 7.54
CA LEU A 121 -3.62 -1.22 8.74
C LEU A 121 -3.02 -2.00 9.92
N GLN A 122 -3.35 -3.27 10.07
CA GLN A 122 -2.75 -4.13 11.11
C GLN A 122 -1.25 -4.35 10.87
N GLN A 123 -0.84 -4.57 9.64
CA GLN A 123 0.57 -4.73 9.27
C GLN A 123 1.34 -3.40 9.43
N LEU A 124 0.75 -2.30 9.01
CA LEU A 124 1.31 -0.96 9.20
C LEU A 124 1.43 -0.62 10.69
N GLY A 125 0.40 -0.88 11.48
CA GLY A 125 0.36 -0.59 12.91
C GLY A 125 1.46 -1.29 13.72
N ARG A 126 1.95 -2.44 13.25
CA ARG A 126 3.08 -3.12 13.89
C ARG A 126 4.38 -2.32 13.75
N GLY A 127 4.61 -1.70 12.59
CA GLY A 127 5.74 -0.83 12.37
C GLY A 127 5.59 0.58 12.99
N LEU A 128 4.38 0.99 13.38
CA LEU A 128 4.15 2.30 14.00
C LEU A 128 4.43 2.34 15.51
N ARG A 129 4.81 1.22 16.14
CA ARG A 129 5.16 1.20 17.55
C ARG A 129 6.43 1.96 17.82
N LEU A 130 6.46 2.66 18.94
CA LEU A 130 7.65 3.36 19.42
C LEU A 130 8.67 2.35 19.91
N ALA A 131 9.92 2.56 19.56
CA ALA A 131 11.07 1.82 20.06
C ALA A 131 12.24 2.78 20.26
N GLU A 132 13.15 2.40 21.12
CA GLU A 132 14.38 3.16 21.35
C GLU A 132 15.22 3.17 20.06
N ASN A 133 15.79 4.31 19.71
CA ASN A 133 16.55 4.53 18.46
C ASN A 133 15.77 4.34 17.16
N LYS A 134 14.45 4.57 17.19
CA LYS A 134 13.60 4.53 16.01
C LYS A 134 12.94 5.90 15.79
N ASP A 135 13.48 6.67 14.86
CA ASP A 135 13.00 8.02 14.55
C ASP A 135 11.74 8.01 13.68
N CYS A 136 11.64 7.07 12.75
CA CYS A 136 10.53 6.97 11.81
C CYS A 136 10.28 5.53 11.35
N LEU A 137 9.16 5.35 10.67
CA LEU A 137 8.85 4.14 9.90
C LEU A 137 8.82 4.48 8.42
N THR A 138 9.69 3.86 7.63
CA THR A 138 9.66 3.92 6.17
C THR A 138 8.77 2.81 5.63
N VAL A 139 7.75 3.15 4.85
CA VAL A 139 6.85 2.19 4.22
C VAL A 139 6.98 2.30 2.71
N LEU A 140 7.38 1.22 2.06
CA LEU A 140 7.45 1.11 0.61
C LEU A 140 6.37 0.15 0.12
N ASP A 141 5.41 0.68 -0.63
CA ASP A 141 4.29 -0.07 -1.16
C ASP A 141 4.42 -0.21 -2.67
N PHE A 142 4.68 -1.45 -3.12
CA PHE A 142 4.89 -1.77 -4.52
C PHE A 142 3.57 -2.12 -5.19
N ILE A 143 2.93 -1.10 -5.76
CA ILE A 143 1.63 -1.20 -6.41
C ILE A 143 1.74 -2.03 -7.69
N GLY A 144 1.13 -3.22 -7.68
CA GLY A 144 1.07 -4.08 -8.85
C GLY A 144 -0.07 -3.70 -9.80
N GLN A 145 0.15 -3.82 -11.11
CA GLN A 145 -0.87 -3.52 -12.13
C GLN A 145 -1.98 -4.58 -12.23
N ALA A 146 -1.89 -5.68 -11.47
CA ALA A 146 -2.68 -6.88 -11.72
C ALA A 146 -4.13 -6.84 -11.23
N ASN A 147 -4.52 -5.93 -10.33
CA ASN A 147 -5.85 -6.00 -9.73
C ASN A 147 -6.70 -4.73 -9.97
N LYS A 148 -7.52 -4.76 -11.04
CA LYS A 148 -8.51 -3.70 -11.35
C LYS A 148 -9.60 -3.55 -10.26
N LYS A 149 -9.73 -4.52 -9.35
CA LYS A 149 -10.72 -4.51 -8.25
C LYS A 149 -10.18 -3.88 -6.97
N TYR A 150 -8.89 -3.53 -6.93
CA TYR A 150 -8.27 -2.93 -5.76
C TYR A 150 -8.84 -1.52 -5.52
N ASN A 151 -9.27 -1.25 -4.29
CA ASN A 151 -9.85 0.04 -3.92
C ASN A 151 -8.77 0.96 -3.33
N PHE A 152 -8.04 1.67 -4.18
CA PHE A 152 -7.03 2.63 -3.74
C PHE A 152 -7.64 3.82 -2.98
N GLU A 153 -8.86 4.23 -3.33
CA GLU A 153 -9.53 5.34 -2.67
C GLU A 153 -9.74 5.05 -1.19
N GLU A 154 -10.27 3.86 -0.85
CA GLU A 154 -10.45 3.41 0.53
C GLU A 154 -9.12 3.31 1.28
N LYS A 155 -8.10 2.77 0.62
CA LYS A 155 -6.75 2.63 1.21
C LYS A 155 -6.14 3.97 1.58
N PHE A 156 -6.15 4.94 0.66
CA PHE A 156 -5.57 6.25 0.93
C PHE A 156 -6.44 7.07 1.88
N ALA A 157 -7.77 6.98 1.80
CA ALA A 157 -8.65 7.63 2.76
C ALA A 157 -8.36 7.20 4.21
N ALA A 158 -8.04 5.93 4.42
CA ALA A 158 -7.70 5.42 5.75
C ALA A 158 -6.36 5.92 6.32
N LEU A 159 -5.45 6.38 5.46
CA LEU A 159 -4.15 6.94 5.84
C LEU A 159 -4.22 8.45 6.14
N LEU A 160 -5.31 9.10 5.76
CA LEU A 160 -5.48 10.53 5.95
C LEU A 160 -6.17 10.83 7.29
N SER A 161 -5.90 11.99 7.84
CA SER A 161 -6.67 12.52 8.97
C SER A 161 -8.12 12.76 8.54
N ASN A 162 -9.04 12.90 9.49
CA ASN A 162 -10.44 13.23 9.20
C ASN A 162 -10.51 14.45 8.26
N THR A 163 -10.64 14.17 6.98
CA THR A 163 -10.73 15.15 5.90
C THR A 163 -11.94 14.84 5.06
N THR A 164 -12.61 15.87 4.58
CA THR A 164 -13.71 15.78 3.62
C THR A 164 -13.21 15.91 2.19
N ARG A 165 -11.89 16.18 2.01
CA ARG A 165 -11.26 16.28 0.69
C ARG A 165 -11.19 14.90 0.03
N SER A 166 -11.40 14.87 -1.29
CA SER A 166 -11.28 13.62 -2.05
C SER A 166 -9.83 13.13 -2.13
N VAL A 167 -9.65 11.81 -2.14
CA VAL A 167 -8.33 11.20 -2.33
C VAL A 167 -7.69 11.64 -3.64
N SER A 168 -8.48 11.85 -4.70
CA SER A 168 -7.99 12.36 -5.99
C SER A 168 -7.38 13.75 -5.89
N ARG A 169 -7.93 14.63 -5.05
CA ARG A 169 -7.38 15.95 -4.77
C ARG A 169 -6.12 15.87 -3.92
N GLU A 170 -6.13 15.05 -2.88
CA GLU A 170 -4.95 14.80 -2.05
C GLU A 170 -3.75 14.28 -2.88
N LEU A 171 -4.00 13.36 -3.82
CA LEU A 171 -2.99 12.87 -4.76
C LEU A 171 -2.39 13.97 -5.64
N LYS A 172 -3.20 14.93 -6.09
CA LYS A 172 -2.75 16.04 -6.94
C LYS A 172 -1.99 17.11 -6.14
N GLU A 173 -2.38 17.35 -4.90
CA GLU A 173 -1.84 18.41 -4.04
C GLU A 173 -0.75 17.91 -3.07
N GLY A 174 -0.40 16.60 -3.09
CA GLY A 174 0.69 16.03 -2.30
C GLY A 174 0.31 15.62 -0.88
N PHE A 175 -0.91 15.12 -0.67
CA PHE A 175 -1.39 14.59 0.61
C PHE A 175 -1.32 15.57 1.79
N VAL A 176 -1.88 16.77 1.58
CA VAL A 176 -1.86 17.87 2.57
C VAL A 176 -2.57 17.50 3.87
N SER A 177 -3.56 16.58 3.80
CA SER A 177 -4.31 16.09 4.96
C SER A 177 -3.67 14.87 5.63
N ALA A 178 -2.42 14.54 5.32
CA ALA A 178 -1.70 13.49 6.04
C ALA A 178 -1.56 13.84 7.52
N PRO A 179 -1.63 12.86 8.44
CA PRO A 179 -1.42 13.11 9.87
C PRO A 179 -0.11 13.83 10.13
N LYS A 180 -0.08 14.66 11.17
CA LYS A 180 1.12 15.43 11.53
C LYS A 180 2.32 14.50 11.77
N GLY A 181 3.43 14.78 11.10
CA GLY A 181 4.63 13.95 11.14
C GLY A 181 4.63 12.80 10.11
N CYS A 182 3.56 12.64 9.33
CA CYS A 182 3.51 11.68 8.23
C CYS A 182 3.78 12.36 6.88
N TYR A 183 4.47 11.64 6.01
CA TYR A 183 4.73 12.06 4.63
C TYR A 183 4.34 10.93 3.67
N ILE A 184 3.53 11.24 2.68
CA ILE A 184 3.09 10.28 1.66
C ILE A 184 3.52 10.79 0.30
N GLN A 185 4.21 9.95 -0.46
CA GLN A 185 4.65 10.26 -1.82
C GLN A 185 4.35 9.08 -2.74
N LEU A 186 3.88 9.38 -3.95
CA LEU A 186 3.77 8.39 -5.02
C LEU A 186 4.73 8.72 -6.14
N GLU A 187 5.39 7.70 -6.68
CA GLU A 187 6.12 7.82 -7.94
C GLU A 187 5.13 8.14 -9.09
N LYS A 188 5.59 8.89 -10.08
CA LYS A 188 4.73 9.40 -11.17
C LYS A 188 3.90 8.32 -11.87
N ILE A 189 4.49 7.14 -12.12
CA ILE A 189 3.81 6.02 -12.77
C ILE A 189 2.74 5.44 -11.82
N ALA A 190 3.08 5.27 -10.53
CA ALA A 190 2.15 4.80 -9.52
C ALA A 190 1.00 5.78 -9.32
N ALA A 191 1.28 7.09 -9.24
CA ALA A 191 0.26 8.13 -9.11
C ALA A 191 -0.74 8.09 -10.27
N LYS A 192 -0.25 7.98 -11.52
CA LYS A 192 -1.11 7.83 -12.69
C LYS A 192 -1.98 6.58 -12.59
N TYR A 193 -1.39 5.43 -12.26
CA TYR A 193 -2.12 4.17 -12.12
C TYR A 193 -3.21 4.23 -11.03
N VAL A 194 -2.90 4.83 -9.88
CA VAL A 194 -3.86 5.03 -8.79
C VAL A 194 -4.99 5.96 -9.23
N LEU A 195 -4.69 7.08 -9.88
CA LEU A 195 -5.70 8.00 -10.41
C LEU A 195 -6.61 7.33 -11.46
N ASP A 196 -6.04 6.54 -12.36
CA ASP A 196 -6.78 5.80 -13.38
C ASP A 196 -7.70 4.74 -12.70
N ASN A 197 -7.22 4.06 -11.67
CA ASN A 197 -8.01 3.08 -10.90
C ASN A 197 -9.16 3.77 -10.13
N ILE A 198 -8.88 4.86 -9.43
CA ILE A 198 -9.89 5.66 -8.76
C ILE A 198 -10.90 6.16 -9.79
N SER A 199 -10.46 6.65 -10.95
CA SER A 199 -11.35 7.09 -12.02
C SER A 199 -12.22 5.97 -12.57
N ALA A 200 -11.68 4.79 -12.79
CA ALA A 200 -12.43 3.61 -13.24
C ALA A 200 -13.41 3.08 -12.16
N SER A 201 -13.17 3.37 -10.88
CA SER A 201 -14.11 3.03 -9.80
C SER A 201 -15.36 3.90 -9.80
N TYR A 202 -15.36 5.00 -10.56
CA TYR A 202 -16.49 5.93 -10.73
C TYR A 202 -17.69 5.32 -11.39
N ASP A 203 -17.50 4.26 -12.11
CA ASP A 203 -18.60 3.47 -12.62
C ASP A 203 -19.38 2.73 -11.51
N ARG A 204 -18.96 2.81 -10.25
CA ARG A 204 -19.67 2.21 -9.11
C ARG A 204 -20.46 3.29 -8.35
N THR A 205 -21.69 2.96 -7.97
CA THR A 205 -22.59 3.86 -7.23
C THR A 205 -21.97 4.42 -5.94
N SER A 206 -21.13 3.63 -5.25
CA SER A 206 -20.42 4.05 -4.04
C SER A 206 -19.40 5.17 -4.29
N GLY A 207 -18.68 5.13 -5.41
CA GLY A 207 -17.74 6.18 -5.78
C GLY A 207 -18.43 7.50 -6.13
N LEU A 208 -19.60 7.46 -6.76
CA LEU A 208 -20.41 8.64 -7.04
C LEU A 208 -20.96 9.30 -5.77
N VAL A 209 -21.37 8.47 -4.79
CA VAL A 209 -21.87 8.96 -3.48
C VAL A 209 -20.77 9.67 -2.70
N ALA A 210 -19.59 9.06 -2.59
CA ALA A 210 -18.46 9.65 -1.88
C ALA A 210 -18.06 11.02 -2.46
N ARG A 211 -18.15 11.17 -3.78
CA ARG A 211 -17.86 12.44 -4.46
C ARG A 211 -18.91 13.49 -4.29
N ALA A 212 -20.18 13.09 -4.34
CA ALA A 212 -21.25 14.02 -4.06
C ALA A 212 -21.12 14.59 -2.64
N ALA A 213 -20.71 13.77 -1.68
CA ALA A 213 -20.48 14.19 -0.30
C ALA A 213 -19.31 15.18 -0.15
N ALA A 214 -18.20 14.98 -0.91
CA ALA A 214 -17.02 15.84 -0.83
C ALA A 214 -17.04 17.05 -1.78
N PHE A 215 -17.98 17.08 -2.73
CA PHE A 215 -17.95 17.99 -3.87
C PHE A 215 -17.81 19.47 -3.51
N THR A 216 -18.65 19.96 -2.61
CA THR A 216 -18.70 21.38 -2.25
C THR A 216 -17.40 21.84 -1.59
N GLU A 217 -16.82 20.99 -0.77
CA GLU A 217 -15.57 21.28 -0.06
C GLU A 217 -14.36 21.18 -0.98
N ASP A 218 -14.33 20.17 -1.86
CA ASP A 218 -13.26 20.00 -2.84
C ASP A 218 -13.21 21.12 -3.89
N THR A 219 -14.36 21.67 -4.29
CA THR A 219 -14.46 22.57 -5.44
C THR A 219 -14.81 24.01 -5.07
N GLY A 220 -15.40 24.23 -3.90
CA GLY A 220 -16.00 25.52 -3.53
C GLY A 220 -17.30 25.83 -4.29
N LEU A 221 -17.76 24.93 -5.17
CA LEU A 221 -18.98 25.09 -5.97
C LEU A 221 -20.19 24.45 -5.28
N PRO A 222 -21.40 24.96 -5.48
CA PRO A 222 -22.60 24.29 -4.98
C PRO A 222 -22.79 22.95 -5.70
N LEU A 223 -23.19 21.93 -4.95
CA LEU A 223 -23.46 20.59 -5.48
C LEU A 223 -24.74 20.61 -6.33
N THR A 224 -24.57 20.81 -7.62
CA THR A 224 -25.61 20.67 -8.64
C THR A 224 -25.21 19.58 -9.62
N LEU A 225 -26.20 19.01 -10.34
CA LEU A 225 -25.89 18.01 -11.37
C LEU A 225 -24.94 18.57 -12.43
N GLY A 226 -25.20 19.80 -12.90
CA GLY A 226 -24.34 20.45 -13.90
C GLY A 226 -22.91 20.61 -13.41
N ASN A 227 -22.71 21.27 -12.27
CA ASN A 227 -21.39 21.46 -11.69
C ASN A 227 -20.66 20.14 -11.44
N PHE A 228 -21.39 19.12 -10.98
CA PHE A 228 -20.84 17.80 -10.71
C PHE A 228 -20.35 17.09 -11.97
N LEU A 229 -21.17 17.09 -13.03
CA LEU A 229 -20.81 16.49 -14.32
C LEU A 229 -19.65 17.24 -15.00
N ASP A 230 -19.69 18.57 -15.02
CA ASP A 230 -18.66 19.40 -15.65
C ASP A 230 -17.32 19.26 -14.94
N TYR A 231 -17.30 19.28 -13.62
CA TYR A 231 -16.06 19.19 -12.86
C TYR A 231 -15.37 17.83 -13.00
N TYR A 232 -16.14 16.74 -12.97
CA TYR A 232 -15.60 15.39 -13.08
C TYR A 232 -15.55 14.88 -14.53
N HIS A 233 -15.96 15.67 -15.50
CA HIS A 233 -16.07 15.30 -16.93
C HIS A 233 -16.87 14.00 -17.15
N LEU A 234 -17.99 13.86 -16.45
CA LEU A 234 -18.83 12.66 -16.48
C LEU A 234 -19.93 12.78 -17.54
N ASP A 235 -20.18 11.67 -18.25
CA ASP A 235 -21.41 11.54 -19.04
C ASP A 235 -22.61 11.40 -18.09
N PRO A 236 -23.72 12.13 -18.30
CA PRO A 236 -24.94 11.99 -17.48
C PRO A 236 -25.42 10.55 -17.36
N ARG A 237 -25.18 9.71 -18.37
CA ARG A 237 -25.50 8.28 -18.36
C ARG A 237 -24.78 7.52 -17.25
N ALA A 238 -23.60 7.95 -16.81
CA ALA A 238 -22.88 7.33 -15.71
C ALA A 238 -23.69 7.34 -14.39
N ILE A 239 -24.51 8.38 -14.18
CA ILE A 239 -25.40 8.50 -13.02
C ILE A 239 -26.69 7.72 -13.24
N TYR A 240 -27.33 7.88 -14.39
CA TYR A 240 -28.70 7.37 -14.62
C TYR A 240 -28.74 5.91 -15.10
N SER A 241 -27.66 5.36 -15.69
CA SER A 241 -27.60 3.96 -16.16
C SER A 241 -27.77 2.91 -15.05
N LYS A 242 -27.57 3.30 -13.79
CA LYS A 242 -27.60 2.40 -12.61
C LYS A 242 -28.88 2.46 -11.80
N LYS A 243 -29.99 2.86 -12.40
CA LYS A 243 -31.28 3.05 -11.72
C LYS A 243 -31.19 4.00 -10.49
N ALA A 244 -30.21 4.90 -10.47
CA ALA A 244 -30.04 5.94 -9.49
C ALA A 244 -30.41 7.29 -10.11
N CYS A 245 -30.79 8.26 -9.29
CA CYS A 245 -30.91 9.65 -9.68
C CYS A 245 -29.93 10.49 -8.86
N PHE A 246 -29.54 11.65 -9.38
CA PHE A 246 -28.56 12.51 -8.71
C PHE A 246 -28.99 12.89 -7.29
N SER A 247 -30.28 13.22 -7.09
CA SER A 247 -30.83 13.51 -5.77
C SER A 247 -30.70 12.35 -4.77
N ARG A 248 -30.74 11.10 -5.22
CA ARG A 248 -30.50 9.92 -4.36
C ARG A 248 -29.03 9.75 -4.00
N LEU A 249 -28.10 10.21 -4.83
CA LEU A 249 -26.67 10.20 -4.51
C LEU A 249 -26.34 11.23 -3.43
N CYS A 250 -27.07 12.34 -3.37
CA CYS A 250 -26.85 13.42 -2.40
C CYS A 250 -27.43 13.16 -1.01
N VAL A 251 -28.32 12.17 -0.84
CA VAL A 251 -29.10 11.90 0.42
C VAL A 251 -28.56 10.66 1.17
N ARG A 252 -27.55 10.00 0.66
CA ARG A 252 -26.91 8.85 1.31
C ARG A 252 -25.60 9.26 1.92
#